data_53cf8d8bd0ccaa6d6fa073e367e3d91f
#
_entry.id   53cf8d8bd0ccaa6d6fa073e367e3d91f
#
_cell.length_a   1.000
_cell.length_b   1.000
_cell.length_c   1.000
_cell.angle_alpha   90.00
_cell.angle_beta   90.00
_cell.angle_gamma   90.00
#
_symmetry.space_group_name_H-M   'P 1'
#
loop_
_entity.id
_entity.type
_entity.pdbx_description
1 polymer ?
#
loop_
_entity_poly.entity_id
_entity_poly.type
_entity_poly.pdbx_seq_one_letter_code
_entity_poly.pdbx_strand_id
1 'polypeptide(L)'
;MKKLLFWIVLIVGTVALLGSCAKKEESTTAAAASVCTTCDPLTSTTTAAGSITVGSATLSGTYATSCFTNASDFSEGSAPSDMKSYGFLFIVRGNDNVTEETNYYTDSTCTTKGYTRKNVYDDVTVGSASGSNYQVALMYKQIKILVTTTVSEAWVDGIYGGSVDFVVDTEKILTLSASSQQKYNLWNVSATTFEMGNNGAQSFPTELNGVKYTKQ
;
A
#
# COMPACT_ATOMS: atom_id res chain seq x y z
N MET A 1 24.69 -35.51 -49.48
CA MET A 1 24.88 -35.95 -48.10
C MET A 1 25.30 -34.84 -47.14
N LYS A 2 26.11 -33.86 -47.51
CA LYS A 2 26.56 -32.76 -46.59
C LYS A 2 25.43 -31.80 -46.12
N LYS A 3 24.39 -31.56 -46.92
CA LYS A 3 23.28 -30.68 -46.56
C LYS A 3 22.29 -31.30 -45.55
N LEU A 4 22.16 -32.62 -45.54
CA LEU A 4 21.26 -33.31 -44.60
C LEU A 4 21.83 -33.31 -43.17
N LEU A 5 23.16 -33.48 -43.05
CA LEU A 5 23.85 -33.41 -41.76
C LEU A 5 23.76 -32.03 -41.11
N PHE A 6 23.80 -30.97 -41.92
CA PHE A 6 23.68 -29.58 -41.42
C PHE A 6 22.31 -29.30 -40.77
N TRP A 7 21.23 -29.83 -41.40
CA TRP A 7 19.89 -29.65 -40.84
C TRP A 7 19.64 -30.46 -39.56
N ILE A 8 20.23 -31.66 -39.44
CA ILE A 8 20.12 -32.48 -38.22
C ILE A 8 20.82 -31.82 -37.07
N VAL A 9 22.00 -31.25 -37.29
CA VAL A 9 22.74 -30.52 -36.23
C VAL A 9 21.98 -29.24 -35.83
N LEU A 10 21.32 -28.55 -36.75
CA LEU A 10 20.53 -27.37 -36.42
C LEU A 10 19.28 -27.70 -35.59
N ILE A 11 18.59 -28.82 -35.90
CA ILE A 11 17.40 -29.25 -35.15
C ILE A 11 17.76 -29.72 -33.75
N VAL A 12 18.85 -30.48 -33.61
CA VAL A 12 19.30 -30.92 -32.27
C VAL A 12 19.82 -29.77 -31.43
N GLY A 13 20.46 -28.77 -32.04
CA GLY A 13 20.93 -27.57 -31.35
C GLY A 13 19.79 -26.68 -30.83
N THR A 14 18.69 -26.58 -31.58
CA THR A 14 17.52 -25.75 -31.17
C THR A 14 16.68 -26.41 -30.08
N VAL A 15 16.59 -27.76 -30.05
CA VAL A 15 15.88 -28.48 -28.98
C VAL A 15 16.64 -28.42 -27.65
N ALA A 16 17.98 -28.39 -27.70
CA ALA A 16 18.80 -28.26 -26.47
C ALA A 16 18.73 -26.87 -25.84
N LEU A 17 18.38 -25.81 -26.60
CA LEU A 17 18.24 -24.46 -26.08
C LEU A 17 16.85 -24.17 -25.49
N LEU A 18 15.84 -24.96 -25.80
CA LEU A 18 14.48 -24.82 -25.25
C LEU A 18 14.29 -25.56 -23.92
N GLY A 19 15.21 -26.43 -23.53
CA GLY A 19 15.17 -27.17 -22.26
C GLY A 19 15.80 -26.44 -21.05
N SER A 20 16.43 -25.28 -21.25
CA SER A 20 17.22 -24.62 -20.21
C SER A 20 16.53 -23.43 -19.51
N CYS A 21 15.28 -23.13 -19.80
CA CYS A 21 14.52 -22.03 -19.16
C CYS A 21 13.25 -22.49 -18.43
N ALA A 22 13.18 -23.76 -18.00
CA ALA A 22 12.28 -24.11 -16.91
C ALA A 22 12.95 -23.74 -15.59
N LYS A 23 13.14 -22.45 -15.33
CA LYS A 23 13.29 -21.97 -13.97
C LYS A 23 11.99 -22.35 -13.28
N LYS A 24 12.03 -23.40 -12.46
CA LYS A 24 10.99 -23.67 -11.48
C LYS A 24 10.82 -22.37 -10.71
N GLU A 25 9.77 -21.60 -11.00
CA GLU A 25 9.28 -20.59 -10.08
C GLU A 25 8.92 -21.39 -8.82
N GLU A 26 9.84 -21.41 -7.86
CA GLU A 26 9.41 -21.59 -6.49
C GLU A 26 8.46 -20.44 -6.23
N SER A 27 7.17 -20.74 -6.28
CA SER A 27 6.14 -19.96 -5.66
C SER A 27 6.54 -19.90 -4.18
N THR A 28 7.36 -18.91 -3.82
CA THR A 28 7.45 -18.46 -2.45
C THR A 28 6.07 -17.91 -2.16
N THR A 29 5.22 -18.79 -1.64
CA THR A 29 4.00 -18.36 -0.96
C THR A 29 4.51 -17.40 0.09
N ALA A 30 4.35 -16.10 -0.15
CA ALA A 30 4.62 -15.09 0.88
C ALA A 30 3.81 -15.55 2.09
N ALA A 31 4.52 -15.80 3.20
CA ALA A 31 3.83 -16.21 4.41
C ALA A 31 2.78 -15.13 4.71
N ALA A 32 1.52 -15.54 4.83
CA ALA A 32 0.46 -14.59 5.13
C ALA A 32 0.83 -13.81 6.39
N ALA A 33 0.68 -12.49 6.33
CA ALA A 33 1.00 -11.62 7.45
C ALA A 33 0.34 -12.15 8.74
N SER A 34 1.10 -12.30 9.80
CA SER A 34 0.58 -12.72 11.08
C SER A 34 -0.26 -11.58 11.67
N VAL A 35 -1.54 -11.86 11.94
CA VAL A 35 -2.46 -10.89 12.54
C VAL A 35 -2.42 -11.01 14.05
N CYS A 36 -2.20 -9.90 14.73
CA CYS A 36 -2.28 -9.82 16.18
C CYS A 36 -3.77 -9.84 16.61
N THR A 37 -4.18 -10.87 17.31
CA THR A 37 -5.58 -11.03 17.77
C THR A 37 -5.87 -10.38 19.12
N THR A 38 -4.84 -9.94 19.83
CA THR A 38 -4.92 -9.33 21.17
C THR A 38 -4.52 -7.86 21.19
N CYS A 39 -4.25 -7.28 20.02
CA CYS A 39 -3.87 -5.88 19.92
C CYS A 39 -5.08 -4.96 19.97
N ASP A 40 -4.87 -3.78 20.55
CA ASP A 40 -5.85 -2.71 20.52
C ASP A 40 -6.11 -2.22 19.09
N PRO A 41 -7.28 -1.64 18.81
CA PRO A 41 -7.59 -1.02 17.53
C PRO A 41 -6.56 0.06 17.17
N LEU A 42 -6.16 0.12 15.89
CA LEU A 42 -5.25 1.15 15.41
C LEU A 42 -5.89 2.54 15.55
N THR A 43 -5.10 3.53 15.94
CA THR A 43 -5.57 4.89 16.15
C THR A 43 -4.87 5.90 15.25
N SER A 44 -5.57 6.99 14.91
CA SER A 44 -5.03 8.13 14.16
C SER A 44 -5.29 9.45 14.87
N THR A 45 -4.41 10.40 14.66
CA THR A 45 -4.64 11.82 15.02
C THR A 45 -5.45 12.57 13.97
N THR A 46 -5.71 11.96 12.81
CA THR A 46 -6.53 12.54 11.74
C THR A 46 -8.01 12.43 12.11
N THR A 47 -8.70 13.56 12.15
CA THR A 47 -10.15 13.61 12.44
C THR A 47 -10.96 13.17 11.23
N ALA A 48 -11.85 12.21 11.44
CA ALA A 48 -12.83 11.80 10.45
C ALA A 48 -14.00 12.79 10.41
N ALA A 49 -14.50 13.09 9.20
CA ALA A 49 -15.65 13.96 8.96
C ALA A 49 -16.32 13.63 7.62
N GLY A 50 -17.59 13.98 7.47
CA GLY A 50 -18.31 13.81 6.21
C GLY A 50 -18.51 12.36 5.79
N SER A 51 -18.86 12.17 4.51
CA SER A 51 -19.11 10.85 3.93
C SER A 51 -19.01 10.86 2.41
N ILE A 52 -18.64 9.72 1.83
CA ILE A 52 -18.57 9.51 0.38
C ILE A 52 -19.54 8.39 0.02
N THR A 53 -20.42 8.62 -0.93
CA THR A 53 -21.33 7.60 -1.45
C THR A 53 -20.60 6.76 -2.50
N VAL A 54 -20.60 5.44 -2.32
CA VAL A 54 -19.99 4.45 -3.23
C VAL A 54 -21.06 3.43 -3.60
N GLY A 55 -21.69 3.61 -4.76
CA GLY A 55 -22.87 2.83 -5.14
C GLY A 55 -24.04 3.04 -4.17
N SER A 56 -24.50 1.95 -3.55
CA SER A 56 -25.54 1.99 -2.51
C SER A 56 -24.99 2.12 -1.08
N ALA A 57 -23.68 2.07 -0.91
CA ALA A 57 -23.03 2.16 0.39
C ALA A 57 -22.54 3.58 0.69
N THR A 58 -22.36 3.88 1.97
CA THR A 58 -21.79 5.14 2.45
C THR A 58 -20.51 4.87 3.20
N LEU A 59 -19.40 5.38 2.71
CA LEU A 59 -18.10 5.36 3.36
C LEU A 59 -17.99 6.58 4.28
N SER A 60 -17.82 6.39 5.58
CA SER A 60 -17.70 7.46 6.57
C SER A 60 -16.98 7.01 7.82
N GLY A 61 -16.25 7.94 8.45
CA GLY A 61 -15.48 7.62 9.66
C GLY A 61 -14.08 7.05 9.35
N THR A 62 -13.57 6.25 10.26
CA THR A 62 -12.27 5.58 10.17
C THR A 62 -12.44 4.09 9.95
N TYR A 63 -11.63 3.55 9.05
CA TYR A 63 -11.50 2.12 8.79
C TYR A 63 -10.06 1.72 9.07
N ALA A 64 -9.86 0.59 9.72
CA ALA A 64 -8.53 0.10 10.05
C ALA A 64 -8.36 -1.38 9.70
N THR A 65 -7.13 -1.76 9.39
CA THR A 65 -6.74 -3.17 9.34
C THR A 65 -6.49 -3.69 10.75
N SER A 66 -6.30 -4.99 10.86
CA SER A 66 -5.64 -5.57 12.02
C SER A 66 -4.18 -5.11 12.10
N CYS A 67 -3.56 -5.27 13.27
CA CYS A 67 -2.12 -5.13 13.44
C CYS A 67 -1.40 -6.33 12.81
N PHE A 68 -0.48 -6.09 11.90
CA PHE A 68 0.34 -7.10 11.24
C PHE A 68 1.70 -7.20 11.93
N THR A 69 2.12 -8.41 12.28
CA THR A 69 3.33 -8.66 13.08
C THR A 69 4.39 -9.49 12.36
N ASN A 70 4.23 -9.73 11.07
CA ASN A 70 5.17 -10.56 10.33
C ASN A 70 6.42 -9.77 9.92
N ALA A 71 7.57 -10.12 10.49
CA ALA A 71 8.85 -9.52 10.15
C ALA A 71 9.28 -9.72 8.67
N SER A 72 8.76 -10.75 7.98
CA SER A 72 9.05 -10.97 6.56
C SER A 72 8.43 -9.92 5.63
N ASP A 73 7.42 -9.20 6.12
CA ASP A 73 6.79 -8.10 5.36
C ASP A 73 7.63 -6.81 5.41
N PHE A 74 8.58 -6.75 6.35
CA PHE A 74 9.64 -5.74 6.38
C PHE A 74 10.81 -6.19 5.52
N SER A 75 10.60 -6.35 4.20
CA SER A 75 11.70 -6.63 3.28
C SER A 75 12.80 -5.58 3.49
N GLU A 76 14.04 -6.01 3.42
CA GLU A 76 15.20 -5.15 3.66
C GLU A 76 15.07 -3.83 2.85
N GLY A 77 15.02 -2.70 3.54
CA GLY A 77 14.85 -1.37 2.95
C GLY A 77 13.41 -0.87 2.78
N SER A 78 12.36 -1.67 3.06
CA SER A 78 10.96 -1.22 2.91
C SER A 78 10.40 -0.48 4.14
N ALA A 79 11.06 -0.61 5.30
CA ALA A 79 10.74 0.05 6.55
C ALA A 79 11.99 0.30 7.39
N PRO A 80 11.95 1.23 8.39
CA PRO A 80 13.02 1.36 9.36
C PRO A 80 13.28 0.04 10.10
N SER A 81 14.55 -0.25 10.40
CA SER A 81 14.98 -1.56 10.92
C SER A 81 14.54 -1.86 12.37
N ASP A 82 14.09 -0.86 13.10
CA ASP A 82 13.56 -0.97 14.46
C ASP A 82 12.05 -1.27 14.52
N MET A 83 11.36 -1.36 13.37
CA MET A 83 9.94 -1.68 13.30
C MET A 83 9.67 -3.18 13.47
N LYS A 84 8.60 -3.52 14.20
CA LYS A 84 8.18 -4.90 14.50
C LYS A 84 6.77 -5.22 14.08
N SER A 85 5.93 -4.21 13.87
CA SER A 85 4.57 -4.37 13.41
C SER A 85 4.12 -3.17 12.59
N TYR A 86 3.03 -3.32 11.89
CA TYR A 86 2.45 -2.24 11.08
C TYR A 86 0.94 -2.40 10.94
N GLY A 87 0.28 -1.34 10.51
CA GLY A 87 -1.12 -1.37 10.15
C GLY A 87 -1.53 -0.14 9.34
N PHE A 88 -2.69 -0.26 8.73
CA PHE A 88 -3.22 0.75 7.84
C PHE A 88 -4.53 1.30 8.35
N LEU A 89 -4.73 2.61 8.15
CA LEU A 89 -6.01 3.27 8.36
C LEU A 89 -6.44 3.99 7.09
N PHE A 90 -7.74 4.02 6.87
CA PHE A 90 -8.37 4.82 5.84
C PHE A 90 -9.41 5.73 6.52
N ILE A 91 -9.23 7.03 6.38
CA ILE A 91 -10.00 8.04 7.10
C ILE A 91 -10.72 8.93 6.09
N VAL A 92 -12.05 8.98 6.17
CA VAL A 92 -12.88 9.93 5.42
C VAL A 92 -12.81 11.27 6.13
N ARG A 93 -12.39 12.35 5.44
CA ARG A 93 -12.22 13.70 6.02
C ARG A 93 -13.21 14.73 5.50
N GLY A 94 -14.05 14.35 4.54
CA GLY A 94 -15.02 15.20 3.89
C GLY A 94 -15.92 14.41 2.94
N ASN A 95 -16.59 15.10 2.06
CA ASN A 95 -17.44 14.44 1.05
C ASN A 95 -16.67 13.99 -0.19
N ASP A 96 -15.41 14.42 -0.32
CA ASP A 96 -14.50 14.13 -1.42
C ASP A 96 -13.04 14.07 -0.97
N ASN A 97 -12.78 13.97 0.34
CA ASN A 97 -11.45 14.02 0.92
C ASN A 97 -11.17 12.78 1.77
N VAL A 98 -10.04 12.13 1.56
CA VAL A 98 -9.63 10.95 2.33
C VAL A 98 -8.15 11.03 2.72
N THR A 99 -7.78 10.27 3.74
CA THR A 99 -6.38 10.04 4.12
C THR A 99 -6.16 8.54 4.26
N GLU A 100 -5.13 8.03 3.61
CA GLU A 100 -4.56 6.72 3.88
C GLU A 100 -3.38 6.90 4.82
N GLU A 101 -3.40 6.21 5.93
CA GLU A 101 -2.34 6.27 6.93
C GLU A 101 -1.70 4.90 7.09
N THR A 102 -0.39 4.84 6.96
CA THR A 102 0.43 3.67 7.28
C THR A 102 1.20 3.97 8.56
N ASN A 103 1.00 3.14 9.56
CA ASN A 103 1.73 3.22 10.82
C ASN A 103 2.65 2.01 10.97
N TYR A 104 3.89 2.27 11.33
CA TYR A 104 4.86 1.27 11.74
C TYR A 104 5.18 1.45 13.22
N TYR A 105 5.35 0.34 13.92
CA TYR A 105 5.49 0.33 15.38
C TYR A 105 6.76 -0.39 15.80
N THR A 106 7.37 0.09 16.86
CA THR A 106 8.61 -0.49 17.44
C THR A 106 8.33 -1.72 18.31
N ASP A 107 7.06 -1.99 18.60
CA ASP A 107 6.60 -3.20 19.30
C ASP A 107 5.73 -4.09 18.41
N SER A 108 5.46 -5.32 18.86
CA SER A 108 4.66 -6.31 18.12
C SER A 108 3.14 -6.20 18.37
N THR A 109 2.71 -5.21 19.16
CA THR A 109 1.30 -5.01 19.55
C THR A 109 0.66 -3.78 18.92
N CYS A 110 1.37 -3.08 18.03
CA CYS A 110 0.93 -1.85 17.37
C CYS A 110 0.57 -0.71 18.35
N THR A 111 1.34 -0.55 19.42
CA THR A 111 1.09 0.46 20.44
C THR A 111 2.03 1.66 20.36
N THR A 112 3.32 1.41 20.12
CA THR A 112 4.36 2.46 20.10
C THR A 112 4.74 2.78 18.65
N LYS A 113 4.19 3.85 18.10
CA LYS A 113 4.50 4.30 16.74
C LYS A 113 5.96 4.71 16.62
N GLY A 114 6.64 4.22 15.58
CA GLY A 114 8.00 4.59 15.21
C GLY A 114 8.06 5.41 13.93
N TYR A 115 7.10 5.17 13.02
CA TYR A 115 7.00 5.87 11.76
C TYR A 115 5.55 5.91 11.30
N THR A 116 5.08 7.07 10.88
CA THR A 116 3.76 7.26 10.28
C THR A 116 3.89 7.98 8.94
N ARG A 117 3.24 7.44 7.92
CA ARG A 117 3.06 8.11 6.64
C ARG A 117 1.57 8.29 6.36
N LYS A 118 1.17 9.51 6.02
CA LYS A 118 -0.20 9.84 5.60
C LYS A 118 -0.17 10.31 4.16
N ASN A 119 -0.90 9.63 3.31
CA ASN A 119 -1.19 10.05 1.95
C ASN A 119 -2.54 10.78 1.96
N VAL A 120 -2.52 12.05 1.62
CA VAL A 120 -3.71 12.93 1.65
C VAL A 120 -4.23 13.09 0.23
N TYR A 121 -5.50 12.75 0.04
CA TYR A 121 -6.19 12.84 -1.25
C TYR A 121 -7.41 13.75 -1.13
N ASP A 122 -7.64 14.53 -2.17
CA ASP A 122 -8.82 15.35 -2.37
C ASP A 122 -9.46 15.03 -3.73
N ASP A 123 -10.57 15.67 -4.06
CA ASP A 123 -11.26 15.53 -5.35
C ASP A 123 -11.61 14.06 -5.66
N VAL A 124 -12.03 13.32 -4.64
CA VAL A 124 -12.44 11.90 -4.79
C VAL A 124 -13.71 11.84 -5.62
N THR A 125 -13.62 11.15 -6.75
CA THR A 125 -14.75 10.93 -7.65
C THR A 125 -15.02 9.44 -7.81
N VAL A 126 -16.21 9.01 -7.42
CA VAL A 126 -16.68 7.64 -7.60
C VAL A 126 -17.29 7.53 -8.99
N GLY A 127 -16.71 6.66 -9.80
CA GLY A 127 -17.09 6.41 -11.19
C GLY A 127 -17.96 5.16 -11.36
N SER A 128 -17.77 4.47 -12.47
CA SER A 128 -18.57 3.32 -12.87
C SER A 128 -18.34 2.10 -11.98
N ALA A 129 -19.38 1.29 -11.84
CA ALA A 129 -19.28 -0.02 -11.24
C ALA A 129 -18.42 -0.96 -12.10
N SER A 130 -17.63 -1.81 -11.46
CA SER A 130 -16.86 -2.91 -12.04
C SER A 130 -17.14 -4.17 -11.22
N GLY A 131 -18.16 -4.91 -11.59
CA GLY A 131 -18.71 -6.00 -10.76
C GLY A 131 -19.32 -5.46 -9.47
N SER A 132 -18.85 -5.95 -8.33
CA SER A 132 -19.21 -5.46 -6.98
C SER A 132 -18.37 -4.26 -6.51
N ASN A 133 -17.41 -3.82 -7.31
CA ASN A 133 -16.47 -2.76 -6.97
C ASN A 133 -16.79 -1.49 -7.76
N TYR A 134 -16.20 -0.37 -7.37
CA TYR A 134 -16.36 0.92 -8.03
C TYR A 134 -15.01 1.51 -8.39
N GLN A 135 -14.88 2.00 -9.62
CA GLN A 135 -13.73 2.77 -10.05
C GLN A 135 -13.72 4.11 -9.32
N VAL A 136 -12.57 4.52 -8.79
CA VAL A 136 -12.42 5.77 -8.05
C VAL A 136 -11.21 6.52 -8.56
N ALA A 137 -11.42 7.78 -8.91
CA ALA A 137 -10.35 8.71 -9.21
C ALA A 137 -10.16 9.65 -8.01
N LEU A 138 -8.92 9.98 -7.69
CA LEU A 138 -8.58 10.84 -6.57
C LEU A 138 -7.31 11.63 -6.87
N MET A 139 -7.21 12.82 -6.27
CA MET A 139 -6.07 13.71 -6.45
C MET A 139 -5.15 13.62 -5.24
N TYR A 140 -3.92 13.15 -5.45
CA TYR A 140 -2.90 13.05 -4.41
C TYR A 140 -2.30 14.43 -4.13
N LYS A 141 -2.53 15.00 -2.96
CA LYS A 141 -2.18 16.40 -2.62
C LYS A 141 -0.92 16.51 -1.77
N GLN A 142 -0.80 15.68 -0.75
CA GLN A 142 0.26 15.80 0.24
C GLN A 142 0.70 14.42 0.75
N ILE A 143 1.95 14.36 1.14
CA ILE A 143 2.47 13.32 2.02
C ILE A 143 2.78 13.98 3.35
N LYS A 144 2.32 13.40 4.45
CA LYS A 144 2.72 13.81 5.80
C LYS A 144 3.50 12.68 6.43
N ILE A 145 4.64 13.00 6.99
CA ILE A 145 5.55 12.02 7.59
C ILE A 145 5.85 12.46 9.01
N LEU A 146 5.67 11.53 9.94
CA LEU A 146 6.09 11.67 11.32
C LEU A 146 7.04 10.53 11.65
N VAL A 147 8.23 10.84 12.08
CA VAL A 147 9.23 9.90 12.61
C VAL A 147 9.33 10.12 14.13
N THR A 148 9.36 9.03 14.90
CA THR A 148 9.44 9.12 16.37
C THR A 148 10.66 8.42 16.94
N THR A 149 11.53 7.89 16.06
CA THR A 149 12.82 7.31 16.42
C THR A 149 13.92 7.87 15.52
N THR A 150 15.14 7.92 16.02
CA THR A 150 16.32 8.32 15.22
C THR A 150 16.63 7.34 14.09
N VAL A 151 16.23 6.06 14.22
CA VAL A 151 16.36 5.06 13.16
C VAL A 151 15.41 5.37 12.02
N SER A 152 14.16 5.73 12.34
CA SER A 152 13.17 6.15 11.34
C SER A 152 13.57 7.46 10.66
N GLU A 153 14.09 8.43 11.42
CA GLU A 153 14.61 9.70 10.89
C GLU A 153 15.70 9.43 9.85
N ALA A 154 16.76 8.71 10.22
CA ALA A 154 17.87 8.38 9.31
C ALA A 154 17.42 7.60 8.07
N TRP A 155 16.45 6.70 8.22
CA TRP A 155 15.91 5.92 7.11
C TRP A 155 15.14 6.79 6.12
N VAL A 156 14.27 7.69 6.61
CA VAL A 156 13.50 8.60 5.75
C VAL A 156 14.41 9.63 5.08
N ASP A 157 15.40 10.18 5.79
CA ASP A 157 16.41 11.07 5.21
C ASP A 157 17.17 10.41 4.07
N GLY A 158 17.50 9.12 4.22
CA GLY A 158 18.11 8.32 3.16
C GLY A 158 17.21 8.17 1.93
N ILE A 159 15.90 7.96 2.11
CA ILE A 159 14.93 7.86 1.00
C ILE A 159 14.81 9.17 0.23
N TYR A 160 14.77 10.29 0.93
CA TYR A 160 14.63 11.63 0.31
C TYR A 160 15.98 12.26 -0.06
N GLY A 161 17.09 11.52 0.09
CA GLY A 161 18.42 11.92 -0.34
C GLY A 161 18.94 13.21 0.32
N GLY A 162 18.53 13.47 1.57
CA GLY A 162 18.90 14.67 2.32
C GLY A 162 18.32 15.98 1.77
N SER A 163 17.42 15.91 0.77
CA SER A 163 16.75 17.10 0.22
C SER A 163 15.64 17.63 1.14
N VAL A 164 15.23 16.83 2.09
CA VAL A 164 14.23 17.16 3.11
C VAL A 164 14.81 16.72 4.46
N ASP A 165 14.86 17.63 5.41
CA ASP A 165 15.32 17.38 6.78
C ASP A 165 14.11 16.92 7.61
N PHE A 166 14.13 15.68 8.09
CA PHE A 166 13.13 15.14 9.00
C PHE A 166 13.68 15.21 10.43
N VAL A 167 12.82 15.53 11.38
CA VAL A 167 13.18 15.69 12.78
C VAL A 167 12.24 14.83 13.63
N VAL A 168 12.80 14.08 14.57
CA VAL A 168 12.03 13.24 15.51
C VAL A 168 10.92 14.06 16.17
N ASP A 169 9.73 13.45 16.28
CA ASP A 169 8.51 14.02 16.86
C ASP A 169 7.95 15.27 16.14
N THR A 170 8.43 15.53 14.92
CA THR A 170 7.95 16.67 14.11
C THR A 170 7.32 16.16 12.81
N GLU A 171 6.02 16.45 12.60
CA GLU A 171 5.35 16.09 11.33
C GLU A 171 5.87 16.98 10.19
N LYS A 172 6.41 16.36 9.15
CA LYS A 172 6.83 17.03 7.92
C LYS A 172 5.75 16.88 6.85
N ILE A 173 5.40 17.97 6.21
CA ILE A 173 4.42 18.01 5.12
C ILE A 173 5.16 18.22 3.80
N LEU A 174 4.96 17.29 2.86
CA LEU A 174 5.46 17.37 1.49
C LEU A 174 4.28 17.62 0.56
N THR A 175 4.22 18.82 0.01
CA THR A 175 3.20 19.17 -1.00
C THR A 175 3.67 18.68 -2.36
N LEU A 176 2.80 17.99 -3.06
CA LEU A 176 3.09 17.42 -4.36
C LEU A 176 2.73 18.40 -5.47
N SER A 177 3.58 18.49 -6.50
CA SER A 177 3.32 19.39 -7.65
C SER A 177 2.14 18.89 -8.49
N ALA A 178 1.35 19.80 -9.05
CA ALA A 178 0.03 19.53 -9.65
C ALA A 178 0.02 18.60 -10.88
N SER A 179 1.15 18.38 -11.55
CA SER A 179 1.15 17.78 -12.89
C SER A 179 1.12 16.24 -12.96
N SER A 180 1.17 15.51 -11.82
CA SER A 180 1.23 14.04 -11.83
C SER A 180 0.46 13.38 -10.70
N GLN A 181 -0.59 14.01 -10.19
CA GLN A 181 -1.18 13.63 -8.92
C GLN A 181 -2.51 12.87 -9.03
N GLN A 182 -3.06 12.78 -10.24
CA GLN A 182 -4.23 11.93 -10.45
C GLN A 182 -3.87 10.48 -10.18
N LYS A 183 -4.62 9.83 -9.30
CA LYS A 183 -4.51 8.42 -8.98
C LYS A 183 -5.83 7.73 -9.26
N TYR A 184 -5.75 6.45 -9.55
CA TYR A 184 -6.90 5.60 -9.83
C TYR A 184 -6.92 4.45 -8.85
N ASN A 185 -8.10 4.06 -8.42
CA ASN A 185 -8.30 2.98 -7.48
C ASN A 185 -9.58 2.19 -7.82
N LEU A 186 -9.76 1.08 -7.15
CA LEU A 186 -10.94 0.23 -7.20
C LEU A 186 -11.40 0.02 -5.75
N TRP A 187 -12.63 0.40 -5.42
CA TRP A 187 -13.14 0.32 -4.07
C TRP A 187 -14.29 -0.67 -3.96
N ASN A 188 -14.24 -1.50 -2.91
CA ASN A 188 -15.37 -2.30 -2.44
C ASN A 188 -15.76 -1.79 -1.06
N VAL A 189 -17.00 -1.38 -0.90
CA VAL A 189 -17.51 -0.76 0.33
C VAL A 189 -18.76 -1.48 0.80
N SER A 190 -18.80 -1.81 2.07
CA SER A 190 -19.99 -2.27 2.78
C SER A 190 -20.28 -1.36 3.98
N ALA A 191 -21.31 -1.68 4.76
CA ALA A 191 -21.64 -0.93 5.97
C ALA A 191 -20.50 -0.92 7.01
N THR A 192 -19.70 -1.97 7.04
CA THR A 192 -18.68 -2.19 8.08
C THR A 192 -17.29 -2.48 7.54
N THR A 193 -17.13 -2.70 6.24
CA THR A 193 -15.86 -3.07 5.64
C THR A 193 -15.54 -2.24 4.41
N PHE A 194 -14.25 -2.08 4.17
CA PHE A 194 -13.69 -1.39 3.02
C PHE A 194 -12.49 -2.18 2.50
N GLU A 195 -12.41 -2.33 1.20
CA GLU A 195 -11.26 -2.89 0.50
C GLU A 195 -10.92 -1.99 -0.69
N MET A 196 -9.65 -1.93 -1.08
CA MET A 196 -9.21 -1.13 -2.21
C MET A 196 -8.30 -1.92 -3.14
N GLY A 197 -8.15 -1.46 -4.37
CA GLY A 197 -7.13 -1.93 -5.30
C GLY A 197 -5.73 -1.41 -4.94
N ASN A 198 -4.75 -1.75 -5.75
CA ASN A 198 -3.40 -1.24 -5.56
C ASN A 198 -3.35 0.27 -5.77
N ASN A 199 -2.80 0.97 -4.78
CA ASN A 199 -2.70 2.42 -4.77
C ASN A 199 -1.62 2.94 -5.74
N GLY A 200 -1.84 4.16 -6.22
CA GLY A 200 -0.87 4.88 -7.03
C GLY A 200 -0.88 4.53 -8.51
N ALA A 201 -1.85 3.73 -8.95
CA ALA A 201 -1.99 3.37 -10.35
C ALA A 201 -2.24 4.60 -11.24
N GLN A 202 -1.69 4.57 -12.45
CA GLN A 202 -1.96 5.55 -13.52
C GLN A 202 -3.22 5.17 -14.31
N SER A 203 -3.81 4.00 -14.02
CA SER A 203 -5.05 3.47 -14.57
C SER A 203 -5.83 2.73 -13.48
N PHE A 204 -7.13 2.49 -13.72
CA PHE A 204 -7.93 1.76 -12.76
C PHE A 204 -7.41 0.33 -12.56
N PRO A 205 -7.17 -0.10 -11.31
CA PRO A 205 -6.86 -1.48 -10.99
C PRO A 205 -8.00 -2.41 -11.43
N THR A 206 -7.67 -3.64 -11.79
CA THR A 206 -8.64 -4.67 -12.19
C THR A 206 -9.06 -5.57 -11.02
N GLU A 207 -8.30 -5.52 -9.91
CA GLU A 207 -8.51 -6.35 -8.73
C GLU A 207 -8.25 -5.57 -7.43
N LEU A 208 -8.80 -6.07 -6.34
CA LEU A 208 -8.53 -5.56 -5.00
C LEU A 208 -7.17 -6.11 -4.51
N ASN A 209 -6.52 -5.38 -3.61
CA ASN A 209 -5.22 -5.77 -3.05
C ASN A 209 -5.32 -6.85 -1.95
N GLY A 210 -6.54 -7.29 -1.59
CA GLY A 210 -6.80 -8.30 -0.57
C GLY A 210 -6.66 -7.80 0.87
N VAL A 211 -6.36 -6.52 1.08
CA VAL A 211 -6.28 -5.92 2.42
C VAL A 211 -7.66 -5.42 2.82
N LYS A 212 -8.20 -6.01 3.88
CA LYS A 212 -9.52 -5.68 4.40
C LYS A 212 -9.43 -4.73 5.59
N TYR A 213 -10.15 -3.64 5.49
CA TYR A 213 -10.32 -2.65 6.54
C TYR A 213 -11.69 -2.83 7.19
N THR A 214 -11.76 -2.68 8.51
CA THR A 214 -13.00 -2.74 9.29
C THR A 214 -13.28 -1.36 9.88
N LYS A 215 -14.54 -0.93 9.84
CA LYS A 215 -14.99 0.34 10.42
C LYS A 215 -14.82 0.31 11.94
N GLN A 216 -14.25 1.39 12.47
CA GLN A 216 -14.07 1.64 13.89
C GLN A 216 -15.23 2.46 14.48
#